data_3a4c1b5cde31669cccecf92e8adaeded
#
_entry.id   3a4c1b5cde31669cccecf92e8adaeded
#
_cell.length_a   1.000
_cell.length_b   1.000
_cell.length_c   1.000
_cell.angle_alpha   90.00
_cell.angle_beta   90.00
_cell.angle_gamma   90.00
#
_symmetry.space_group_name_H-M   'P 1'
#
loop_
_entity.id
_entity.type
_entity.pdbx_description
1 polymer ?
#
loop_
_entity_poly.entity_id
_entity_poly.type
_entity_poly.pdbx_seq_one_letter_code
_entity_poly.pdbx_strand_id
1 'polypeptide(L)'
;MKTLGRVNGIISNIVIAKVDGAVAQNEICYVYCGETRMMAEVIKVMGDEAYVQVYDSTRGLKIGDKVEFEGHMLEATLAPGLLSRNYDGLQNDLEKMEGLFINRGSITDPIDFDATWEFKPLAKVGDKVSAGAWLGEVKEQWVMHKIMVPFIMQGNYTVKSIVAAGTYKVTDTIAVVTDSDNNEYNLTMVQKWPVKQAIRCYTEKPRPSRVMETGVRAIDTFNPLAEGGTGFIPGPFGAGKTVLQHAISKQADADVIIIVACGERANEVVEIFAEFPELVDPRTGHKLMERTIIICNTSNMPVAAREASVYTGMTIGEYYRSMGLKVLVMADSTSRWAQALREMSNRLEELPGQDAFPMDLSAVISNFYSRAGLVKLNNGATGSVTFLGTVSPAGGNLKEPVTESTKKAARCFYALSQSRADSKRYPAIDPLDSYSKYLEYPEVREYLDEHIEKNWVDAVYEGKTIVQRGKEANDQINILGDDGVPVEYHERFWKSELLDSVILQQDAFDSIDANCPIERQKMMYNMVLGICRNSYDLADFEECSKFFKELIYLFRQMNYSEWKSEQFDGFKLKIENLVNEKLEK
;
A
#
# COMPACT_ATOMS: atom_id res chain seq x y z
N MET A 1 -26.09 25.08 -14.33
CA MET A 1 -26.27 24.68 -15.75
C MET A 1 -25.02 23.96 -16.16
N LYS A 2 -25.15 22.78 -16.79
CA LYS A 2 -24.00 22.07 -17.33
C LYS A 2 -23.43 22.84 -18.53
N THR A 3 -22.13 23.03 -18.60
CA THR A 3 -21.45 23.62 -19.76
C THR A 3 -21.44 22.61 -20.91
N LEU A 4 -21.73 23.06 -22.10
CA LEU A 4 -21.71 22.26 -23.31
C LEU A 4 -20.52 22.63 -24.18
N GLY A 5 -20.07 21.67 -24.99
CA GLY A 5 -19.02 21.89 -25.97
C GLY A 5 -19.17 20.94 -27.17
N ARG A 6 -18.32 21.15 -28.15
CA ARG A 6 -18.25 20.29 -29.34
C ARG A 6 -16.82 19.92 -29.66
N VAL A 7 -16.63 18.69 -30.11
CA VAL A 7 -15.32 18.20 -30.55
C VAL A 7 -14.82 19.05 -31.71
N ASN A 8 -13.65 19.67 -31.54
CA ASN A 8 -12.94 20.48 -32.53
C ASN A 8 -11.70 19.77 -33.10
N GLY A 9 -11.10 18.86 -32.32
CA GLY A 9 -9.95 18.08 -32.74
C GLY A 9 -9.80 16.79 -31.92
N ILE A 10 -9.08 15.81 -32.46
CA ILE A 10 -8.84 14.51 -31.81
C ILE A 10 -7.38 14.14 -32.01
N ILE A 11 -6.66 13.90 -30.90
CA ILE A 11 -5.25 13.48 -30.88
C ILE A 11 -5.16 12.21 -30.02
N SER A 12 -5.28 11.04 -30.64
CA SER A 12 -5.34 9.77 -29.89
C SER A 12 -6.50 9.78 -28.89
N ASN A 13 -6.24 9.67 -27.60
CA ASN A 13 -7.25 9.72 -26.53
C ASN A 13 -7.50 11.13 -25.99
N ILE A 14 -6.85 12.15 -26.55
CA ILE A 14 -7.11 13.55 -26.22
C ILE A 14 -8.08 14.12 -27.23
N VAL A 15 -9.16 14.71 -26.75
CA VAL A 15 -10.16 15.40 -27.53
C VAL A 15 -10.06 16.89 -27.21
N ILE A 16 -9.96 17.72 -28.23
CA ILE A 16 -10.03 19.18 -28.11
C ILE A 16 -11.49 19.56 -28.29
N ALA A 17 -12.11 20.09 -27.26
CA ALA A 17 -13.50 20.54 -27.28
C ALA A 17 -13.56 22.07 -27.25
N LYS A 18 -14.29 22.66 -28.18
CA LYS A 18 -14.66 24.06 -28.09
C LYS A 18 -15.84 24.19 -27.13
N VAL A 19 -15.71 25.09 -26.14
CA VAL A 19 -16.66 25.20 -25.02
C VAL A 19 -17.48 26.48 -25.07
N ASP A 20 -18.75 26.38 -24.68
CA ASP A 20 -19.70 27.49 -24.69
C ASP A 20 -19.84 28.18 -23.31
N GLY A 21 -18.94 27.90 -22.37
CA GLY A 21 -18.98 28.45 -21.01
C GLY A 21 -17.72 28.19 -20.21
N ALA A 22 -17.78 28.42 -18.90
CA ALA A 22 -16.65 28.18 -18.01
C ALA A 22 -16.43 26.69 -17.78
N VAL A 23 -15.18 26.26 -17.87
CA VAL A 23 -14.71 24.89 -17.61
C VAL A 23 -13.44 24.97 -16.77
N ALA A 24 -13.32 24.10 -15.79
CA ALA A 24 -12.17 24.03 -14.91
C ALA A 24 -11.23 22.86 -15.28
N GLN A 25 -9.96 22.99 -14.94
CA GLN A 25 -9.02 21.86 -15.03
C GLN A 25 -9.40 20.76 -14.02
N ASN A 26 -9.20 19.51 -14.40
CA ASN A 26 -9.59 18.28 -13.68
C ASN A 26 -11.12 18.07 -13.59
N GLU A 27 -11.92 18.85 -14.28
CA GLU A 27 -13.36 18.65 -14.35
C GLU A 27 -13.70 17.42 -15.20
N ILE A 28 -14.68 16.65 -14.75
CA ILE A 28 -15.20 15.51 -15.53
C ILE A 28 -16.16 15.99 -16.59
N CYS A 29 -16.04 15.38 -17.74
CA CYS A 29 -16.97 15.58 -18.86
C CYS A 29 -17.32 14.25 -19.53
N TYR A 30 -18.33 14.28 -20.37
CA TYR A 30 -18.72 13.15 -21.21
C TYR A 30 -18.66 13.51 -22.67
N VAL A 31 -17.94 12.69 -23.43
CA VAL A 31 -17.83 12.82 -24.88
C VAL A 31 -18.76 11.79 -25.52
N TYR A 32 -19.62 12.22 -26.42
CA TYR A 32 -20.61 11.39 -27.06
C TYR A 32 -20.14 10.93 -28.44
N CYS A 33 -20.15 9.61 -28.65
CA CYS A 33 -19.92 9.00 -29.95
C CYS A 33 -21.19 8.26 -30.37
N GLY A 34 -22.08 8.94 -31.11
CA GLY A 34 -23.46 8.46 -31.34
C GLY A 34 -24.20 8.37 -30.00
N GLU A 35 -24.69 7.18 -29.66
CA GLU A 35 -25.37 6.92 -28.39
C GLU A 35 -24.41 6.56 -27.22
N THR A 36 -23.15 6.27 -27.53
CA THR A 36 -22.16 5.89 -26.53
C THR A 36 -21.64 7.14 -25.79
N ARG A 37 -21.80 7.14 -24.47
CA ARG A 37 -21.32 8.18 -23.56
C ARG A 37 -20.02 7.75 -22.92
N MET A 38 -18.94 8.49 -23.15
CA MET A 38 -17.61 8.17 -22.64
C MET A 38 -17.17 9.20 -21.65
N MET A 39 -16.73 8.75 -20.47
CA MET A 39 -16.17 9.64 -19.45
C MET A 39 -14.81 10.17 -19.89
N ALA A 40 -14.55 11.43 -19.57
CA ALA A 40 -13.29 12.10 -19.82
C ALA A 40 -12.99 13.13 -18.73
N GLU A 41 -11.74 13.55 -18.64
CA GLU A 41 -11.27 14.57 -17.69
C GLU A 41 -10.60 15.71 -18.43
N VAL A 42 -10.88 16.93 -18.00
CA VAL A 42 -10.22 18.14 -18.54
C VAL A 42 -8.80 18.21 -18.00
N ILE A 43 -7.81 18.11 -18.89
CA ILE A 43 -6.39 18.15 -18.53
C ILE A 43 -5.76 19.53 -18.76
N LYS A 44 -6.31 20.33 -19.69
CA LYS A 44 -5.83 21.66 -19.99
C LYS A 44 -6.96 22.53 -20.56
N VAL A 45 -6.94 23.81 -20.24
CA VAL A 45 -7.87 24.79 -20.81
C VAL A 45 -7.06 25.92 -21.44
N MET A 46 -7.37 26.27 -22.67
CA MET A 46 -6.73 27.34 -23.41
C MET A 46 -7.78 28.18 -24.16
N GLY A 47 -8.06 29.39 -23.68
CA GLY A 47 -9.08 30.24 -24.28
C GLY A 47 -10.47 29.63 -24.18
N ASP A 48 -11.10 29.36 -25.33
CA ASP A 48 -12.41 28.71 -25.48
C ASP A 48 -12.28 27.20 -25.82
N GLU A 49 -11.07 26.62 -25.69
CA GLU A 49 -10.79 25.23 -25.94
C GLU A 49 -10.41 24.48 -24.66
N ALA A 50 -11.04 23.33 -24.44
CA ALA A 50 -10.71 22.37 -23.39
C ALA A 50 -10.09 21.11 -24.02
N TYR A 51 -8.91 20.74 -23.54
CA TYR A 51 -8.25 19.47 -23.85
C TYR A 51 -8.73 18.45 -22.85
N VAL A 52 -9.44 17.43 -23.32
CA VAL A 52 -10.02 16.41 -22.47
C VAL A 52 -9.40 15.05 -22.76
N GLN A 53 -8.97 14.36 -21.73
CA GLN A 53 -8.45 13.00 -21.80
C GLN A 53 -9.62 12.03 -21.65
N VAL A 54 -9.95 11.30 -22.71
CA VAL A 54 -11.01 10.29 -22.68
C VAL A 54 -10.51 9.04 -22.00
N TYR A 55 -11.28 8.50 -21.07
CA TYR A 55 -10.99 7.26 -20.36
C TYR A 55 -11.27 5.99 -21.16
N ASP A 56 -11.68 6.15 -22.40
CA ASP A 56 -12.07 5.08 -23.31
C ASP A 56 -11.45 5.28 -24.69
N SER A 57 -11.70 4.36 -25.63
CA SER A 57 -11.26 4.49 -27.02
C SER A 57 -12.03 5.58 -27.76
N THR A 58 -11.29 6.51 -28.38
CA THR A 58 -11.86 7.61 -29.18
C THR A 58 -12.23 7.20 -30.61
N ARG A 59 -12.10 5.92 -30.99
CA ARG A 59 -12.41 5.44 -32.33
C ARG A 59 -13.87 5.75 -32.71
N GLY A 60 -14.05 6.36 -33.87
CA GLY A 60 -15.39 6.71 -34.39
C GLY A 60 -15.91 8.06 -33.93
N LEU A 61 -15.23 8.79 -33.02
CA LEU A 61 -15.53 10.17 -32.73
C LEU A 61 -15.31 11.05 -33.95
N LYS A 62 -16.14 12.06 -34.08
CA LYS A 62 -16.11 13.03 -35.18
C LYS A 62 -16.05 14.46 -34.65
N ILE A 63 -15.50 15.35 -35.47
CA ILE A 63 -15.59 16.79 -35.23
C ILE A 63 -17.08 17.18 -35.22
N GLY A 64 -17.47 17.96 -34.21
CA GLY A 64 -18.85 18.37 -34.01
C GLY A 64 -19.62 17.50 -33.00
N ASP A 65 -19.10 16.35 -32.62
CA ASP A 65 -19.71 15.51 -31.57
C ASP A 65 -19.86 16.29 -30.26
N LYS A 66 -20.90 15.95 -29.48
CA LYS A 66 -21.25 16.65 -28.25
C LYS A 66 -20.27 16.31 -27.12
N VAL A 67 -19.91 17.32 -26.33
CA VAL A 67 -19.21 17.20 -25.04
C VAL A 67 -20.03 17.89 -23.97
N GLU A 68 -20.20 17.25 -22.83
CA GLU A 68 -21.00 17.72 -21.69
C GLU A 68 -20.14 17.73 -20.43
N PHE A 69 -19.94 18.93 -19.83
CA PHE A 69 -19.12 19.16 -18.66
C PHE A 69 -19.98 19.11 -17.39
N GLU A 70 -19.52 18.40 -16.36
CA GLU A 70 -20.32 18.10 -15.16
C GLU A 70 -20.14 19.11 -14.03
N GLY A 71 -19.11 19.95 -14.06
CA GLY A 71 -18.82 20.93 -13.04
C GLY A 71 -18.16 20.39 -11.77
N HIS A 72 -17.72 19.15 -11.78
CA HIS A 72 -16.99 18.52 -10.66
C HIS A 72 -15.85 17.63 -11.15
N MET A 73 -14.89 17.35 -10.28
CA MET A 73 -13.77 16.46 -10.55
C MET A 73 -14.18 14.98 -10.48
N LEU A 74 -13.29 14.07 -10.87
CA LEU A 74 -13.49 12.64 -10.66
C LEU A 74 -13.67 12.36 -9.17
N GLU A 75 -14.78 11.73 -8.81
CA GLU A 75 -15.18 11.45 -7.43
C GLU A 75 -15.23 9.95 -7.17
N ALA A 76 -14.84 9.55 -5.96
CA ALA A 76 -15.12 8.23 -5.43
C ALA A 76 -16.42 8.25 -4.62
N THR A 77 -17.21 7.20 -4.76
CA THR A 77 -18.38 6.94 -3.90
C THR A 77 -17.92 6.26 -2.63
N LEU A 78 -18.25 6.85 -1.48
CA LEU A 78 -17.83 6.41 -0.16
C LEU A 78 -19.06 6.05 0.66
N ALA A 79 -19.23 4.78 0.96
CA ALA A 79 -20.40 4.23 1.63
C ALA A 79 -20.12 2.84 2.19
N PRO A 80 -20.99 2.27 3.04
CA PRO A 80 -20.95 0.84 3.37
C PRO A 80 -21.13 -0.03 2.12
N GLY A 81 -20.41 -1.15 2.06
CA GLY A 81 -20.48 -2.09 0.94
C GLY A 81 -19.30 -2.03 -0.02
N LEU A 82 -18.22 -1.31 0.34
CA LEU A 82 -16.97 -1.26 -0.45
C LEU A 82 -16.06 -2.46 -0.20
N LEU A 83 -16.08 -3.04 1.01
CA LEU A 83 -15.25 -4.20 1.34
C LEU A 83 -15.66 -5.44 0.52
N SER A 84 -14.71 -6.29 0.23
CA SER A 84 -14.86 -7.50 -0.59
C SER A 84 -15.22 -7.23 -2.05
N ARG A 85 -14.93 -6.04 -2.57
CA ARG A 85 -15.25 -5.64 -3.94
C ARG A 85 -14.00 -5.51 -4.80
N ASN A 86 -14.22 -5.70 -6.09
CA ASN A 86 -13.23 -5.56 -7.15
C ASN A 86 -13.65 -4.41 -8.07
N TYR A 87 -12.86 -3.34 -8.10
CA TYR A 87 -13.13 -2.14 -8.89
C TYR A 87 -12.11 -1.96 -10.01
N ASP A 88 -12.51 -1.21 -11.05
CA ASP A 88 -11.56 -0.61 -11.99
C ASP A 88 -11.00 0.72 -11.43
N GLY A 89 -10.14 1.40 -12.18
CA GLY A 89 -9.55 2.69 -11.78
C GLY A 89 -10.56 3.82 -11.58
N LEU A 90 -11.76 3.71 -12.12
CA LEU A 90 -12.86 4.67 -12.03
C LEU A 90 -13.92 4.25 -11.00
N GLN A 91 -13.63 3.23 -10.22
CA GLN A 91 -14.54 2.63 -9.23
C GLN A 91 -15.80 1.98 -9.85
N ASN A 92 -15.71 1.46 -11.06
CA ASN A 92 -16.74 0.57 -11.59
C ASN A 92 -16.58 -0.83 -10.96
N ASP A 93 -17.68 -1.40 -10.47
CA ASP A 93 -17.69 -2.77 -9.92
C ASP A 93 -17.53 -3.79 -11.05
N LEU A 94 -16.38 -4.47 -11.07
CA LEU A 94 -16.02 -5.42 -12.11
C LEU A 94 -16.92 -6.68 -12.11
N GLU A 95 -17.48 -7.05 -10.98
CA GLU A 95 -18.37 -8.21 -10.86
C GLU A 95 -19.75 -7.96 -11.49
N LYS A 96 -20.15 -6.69 -11.62
CA LYS A 96 -21.40 -6.27 -12.24
C LYS A 96 -21.27 -6.00 -13.74
N MET A 97 -20.04 -6.04 -14.29
CA MET A 97 -19.82 -5.84 -15.71
C MET A 97 -20.25 -7.08 -16.51
N GLU A 98 -21.06 -6.87 -17.53
CA GLU A 98 -21.50 -7.93 -18.43
C GLU A 98 -20.45 -8.21 -19.52
N GLY A 99 -20.17 -9.50 -19.77
CA GLY A 99 -19.32 -9.96 -20.86
C GLY A 99 -17.87 -10.24 -20.49
N LEU A 100 -17.12 -10.80 -21.46
CA LEU A 100 -15.71 -11.16 -21.30
C LEU A 100 -14.75 -9.96 -21.42
N PHE A 101 -15.24 -8.83 -21.92
CA PHE A 101 -14.47 -7.61 -22.15
C PHE A 101 -15.27 -6.41 -21.64
N ILE A 102 -14.56 -5.41 -21.12
CA ILE A 102 -15.16 -4.12 -20.73
C ILE A 102 -15.63 -3.41 -22.01
N ASN A 103 -16.93 -3.24 -22.14
CA ASN A 103 -17.52 -2.54 -23.26
C ASN A 103 -17.28 -1.03 -23.11
N ARG A 104 -17.11 -0.37 -24.26
CA ARG A 104 -16.91 1.08 -24.34
C ARG A 104 -18.11 1.83 -23.73
N GLY A 105 -17.83 2.78 -22.83
CA GLY A 105 -18.85 3.54 -22.11
C GLY A 105 -19.57 2.77 -21.02
N SER A 106 -19.11 1.56 -20.65
CA SER A 106 -19.68 0.81 -19.53
C SER A 106 -19.43 1.52 -18.22
N ILE A 107 -20.50 1.74 -17.45
CA ILE A 107 -20.46 2.29 -16.11
C ILE A 107 -21.29 1.37 -15.22
N THR A 108 -20.75 0.96 -14.09
CA THR A 108 -21.46 0.17 -13.08
C THR A 108 -21.48 0.89 -11.75
N ASP A 109 -22.52 0.63 -10.96
CA ASP A 109 -22.62 1.21 -9.63
C ASP A 109 -21.55 0.61 -8.70
N PRO A 110 -20.80 1.45 -7.97
CA PRO A 110 -19.72 1.00 -7.09
C PRO A 110 -20.19 0.24 -5.86
N ILE A 111 -21.47 0.41 -5.48
CA ILE A 111 -22.12 -0.28 -4.36
C ILE A 111 -23.50 -0.75 -4.78
N ASP A 112 -24.13 -1.55 -3.93
CA ASP A 112 -25.56 -1.85 -4.04
C ASP A 112 -26.34 -0.79 -3.29
N PHE A 113 -27.00 0.13 -4.02
CA PHE A 113 -27.79 1.20 -3.44
C PHE A 113 -29.10 0.72 -2.80
N ASP A 114 -29.53 -0.51 -3.09
CA ASP A 114 -30.72 -1.12 -2.50
C ASP A 114 -30.40 -1.97 -1.26
N ALA A 115 -29.11 -2.20 -0.98
CA ALA A 115 -28.67 -2.90 0.21
C ALA A 115 -29.11 -2.18 1.47
N THR A 116 -29.54 -2.93 2.46
CA THR A 116 -29.94 -2.44 3.78
C THR A 116 -28.89 -2.76 4.83
N TRP A 117 -28.69 -1.83 5.75
CA TRP A 117 -27.70 -1.90 6.82
C TRP A 117 -28.33 -1.64 8.18
N GLU A 118 -27.91 -2.38 9.20
CA GLU A 118 -28.31 -2.15 10.58
C GLU A 118 -27.56 -0.95 11.15
N PHE A 119 -28.23 0.21 11.13
CA PHE A 119 -27.69 1.46 11.62
C PHE A 119 -27.88 1.60 13.13
N LYS A 120 -26.82 1.99 13.82
CA LYS A 120 -26.83 2.36 15.23
C LYS A 120 -26.35 3.79 15.39
N PRO A 121 -27.17 4.71 15.90
CA PRO A 121 -26.76 6.10 16.11
C PRO A 121 -25.71 6.23 17.19
N LEU A 122 -24.71 7.08 16.97
CA LEU A 122 -23.67 7.49 17.92
C LEU A 122 -23.88 8.95 18.36
N ALA A 123 -24.27 9.81 17.42
CA ALA A 123 -24.61 11.20 17.69
C ALA A 123 -26.02 11.35 18.28
N LYS A 124 -26.25 12.45 18.96
CA LYS A 124 -27.53 12.80 19.57
C LYS A 124 -28.07 14.12 19.01
N VAL A 125 -29.36 14.31 19.10
CA VAL A 125 -29.98 15.60 18.77
C VAL A 125 -29.37 16.70 19.63
N GLY A 126 -28.97 17.80 19.00
CA GLY A 126 -28.30 18.93 19.64
C GLY A 126 -26.78 18.87 19.60
N ASP A 127 -26.18 17.74 19.22
CA ASP A 127 -24.73 17.66 19.09
C ASP A 127 -24.21 18.58 17.97
N LYS A 128 -23.09 19.23 18.24
CA LYS A 128 -22.36 20.00 17.23
C LYS A 128 -21.43 19.08 16.44
N VAL A 129 -21.56 19.09 15.15
CA VAL A 129 -20.81 18.22 14.23
C VAL A 129 -20.17 19.03 13.11
N SER A 130 -19.07 18.51 12.59
CA SER A 130 -18.37 19.06 11.43
C SER A 130 -18.03 17.94 10.46
N ALA A 131 -17.45 18.27 9.30
CA ALA A 131 -17.04 17.28 8.31
C ALA A 131 -16.25 16.12 8.95
N GLY A 132 -16.61 14.89 8.64
CA GLY A 132 -16.00 13.69 9.18
C GLY A 132 -16.45 13.27 10.59
N ALA A 133 -17.30 14.03 11.25
CA ALA A 133 -17.86 13.64 12.55
C ALA A 133 -18.74 12.38 12.43
N TRP A 134 -18.63 11.48 13.40
CA TRP A 134 -19.35 10.21 13.39
C TRP A 134 -20.81 10.42 13.81
N LEU A 135 -21.73 10.05 12.93
CA LEU A 135 -23.17 10.10 13.17
C LEU A 135 -23.70 8.78 13.74
N GLY A 136 -23.17 7.68 13.25
CA GLY A 136 -23.57 6.34 13.62
C GLY A 136 -22.61 5.31 13.07
N GLU A 137 -22.97 4.04 13.22
CA GLU A 137 -22.18 2.92 12.75
C GLU A 137 -23.06 1.80 12.17
N VAL A 138 -22.49 1.07 11.21
CA VAL A 138 -23.07 -0.15 10.66
C VAL A 138 -21.98 -1.23 10.65
N LYS A 139 -22.37 -2.51 10.76
CA LYS A 139 -21.43 -3.62 10.65
C LYS A 139 -21.22 -3.95 9.18
N GLU A 140 -20.02 -3.69 8.67
CA GLU A 140 -19.57 -4.10 7.34
C GLU A 140 -18.55 -5.21 7.48
N GLN A 141 -18.93 -6.42 7.13
CA GLN A 141 -18.15 -7.62 7.39
C GLN A 141 -17.76 -7.73 8.89
N TRP A 142 -16.49 -7.64 9.22
CA TRP A 142 -15.99 -7.63 10.59
C TRP A 142 -15.62 -6.23 11.11
N VAL A 143 -15.73 -5.20 10.27
CA VAL A 143 -15.39 -3.81 10.57
C VAL A 143 -16.64 -3.05 10.98
N MET A 144 -16.53 -2.21 12.02
CA MET A 144 -17.56 -1.23 12.36
C MET A 144 -17.39 0.02 11.51
N HIS A 145 -18.14 0.07 10.43
CA HIS A 145 -18.14 1.17 9.48
C HIS A 145 -18.83 2.40 10.08
N LYS A 146 -18.11 3.50 10.22
CA LYS A 146 -18.67 4.76 10.76
C LYS A 146 -19.33 5.55 9.65
N ILE A 147 -20.57 5.93 9.87
CA ILE A 147 -21.29 6.86 9.02
C ILE A 147 -20.97 8.28 9.50
N MET A 148 -20.49 9.11 8.58
CA MET A 148 -19.89 10.40 8.90
C MET A 148 -20.65 11.54 8.21
N VAL A 149 -20.54 12.73 8.80
CA VAL A 149 -20.91 13.97 8.11
C VAL A 149 -20.05 14.09 6.84
N PRO A 150 -20.66 14.34 5.67
CA PRO A 150 -19.91 14.41 4.41
C PRO A 150 -18.73 15.37 4.47
N PHE A 151 -17.60 14.96 3.92
CA PHE A 151 -16.36 15.74 3.96
C PHE A 151 -16.45 17.07 3.23
N ILE A 152 -17.37 17.20 2.27
CA ILE A 152 -17.62 18.44 1.53
C ILE A 152 -18.31 19.52 2.37
N MET A 153 -18.93 19.13 3.48
CA MET A 153 -19.66 20.05 4.35
C MET A 153 -18.69 20.80 5.27
N GLN A 154 -18.26 21.96 4.82
CA GLN A 154 -17.38 22.85 5.60
C GLN A 154 -18.17 23.60 6.67
N GLY A 155 -17.57 23.78 7.86
CA GLY A 155 -18.16 24.53 8.96
C GLY A 155 -18.74 23.66 10.07
N ASN A 156 -19.53 24.31 10.94
CA ASN A 156 -20.15 23.67 12.10
C ASN A 156 -21.66 23.54 11.88
N TYR A 157 -22.18 22.37 12.20
CA TYR A 157 -23.59 22.04 12.09
C TYR A 157 -24.11 21.51 13.43
N THR A 158 -25.43 21.56 13.61
CA THR A 158 -26.10 20.99 14.78
C THR A 158 -27.04 19.88 14.33
N VAL A 159 -26.99 18.73 14.98
CA VAL A 159 -27.90 17.62 14.70
C VAL A 159 -29.32 18.00 15.11
N LYS A 160 -30.18 18.15 14.11
CA LYS A 160 -31.60 18.44 14.32
C LYS A 160 -32.39 17.18 14.61
N SER A 161 -32.13 16.13 13.86
CA SER A 161 -32.74 14.81 14.04
C SER A 161 -31.81 13.72 13.58
N ILE A 162 -31.92 12.54 14.19
CA ILE A 162 -31.21 11.31 13.81
C ILE A 162 -32.16 10.14 14.01
N VAL A 163 -32.14 9.18 13.09
CA VAL A 163 -33.00 8.00 13.17
C VAL A 163 -32.60 7.09 14.33
N ALA A 164 -33.54 6.35 14.86
CA ALA A 164 -33.28 5.32 15.87
C ALA A 164 -32.50 4.14 15.26
N ALA A 165 -31.97 3.29 16.12
CA ALA A 165 -31.35 2.04 15.66
C ALA A 165 -32.36 1.21 14.86
N GLY A 166 -31.94 0.75 13.68
CA GLY A 166 -32.81 0.01 12.77
C GLY A 166 -32.16 -0.22 11.43
N THR A 167 -32.90 -0.86 10.53
CA THR A 167 -32.44 -1.23 9.19
C THR A 167 -32.82 -0.15 8.18
N TYR A 168 -31.83 0.39 7.48
CA TYR A 168 -31.99 1.46 6.50
C TYR A 168 -31.20 1.17 5.24
N LYS A 169 -31.67 1.71 4.10
CA LYS A 169 -30.89 1.73 2.85
C LYS A 169 -29.81 2.81 2.94
N VAL A 170 -28.75 2.64 2.15
CA VAL A 170 -27.66 3.64 2.09
C VAL A 170 -28.13 5.02 1.61
N THR A 171 -29.21 5.07 0.86
CA THR A 171 -29.81 6.30 0.32
C THR A 171 -30.86 6.94 1.25
N ASP A 172 -31.26 6.26 2.31
CA ASP A 172 -32.23 6.80 3.27
C ASP A 172 -31.61 7.94 4.07
N THR A 173 -32.40 8.96 4.39
CA THR A 173 -31.98 10.05 5.28
C THR A 173 -31.86 9.51 6.70
N ILE A 174 -30.64 9.45 7.23
CA ILE A 174 -30.34 8.95 8.58
C ILE A 174 -30.26 10.07 9.62
N ALA A 175 -29.89 11.27 9.19
CA ALA A 175 -29.82 12.45 10.06
C ALA A 175 -30.14 13.71 9.27
N VAL A 176 -30.64 14.73 9.99
CA VAL A 176 -30.81 16.08 9.48
C VAL A 176 -29.97 17.00 10.35
N VAL A 177 -29.13 17.82 9.72
CA VAL A 177 -28.31 18.82 10.42
C VAL A 177 -28.63 20.20 9.94
N THR A 178 -28.44 21.20 10.80
CA THR A 178 -28.67 22.62 10.49
C THR A 178 -27.39 23.41 10.63
N ASP A 179 -27.19 24.38 9.72
CA ASP A 179 -26.11 25.37 9.81
C ASP A 179 -26.48 26.55 10.74
N SER A 180 -25.62 27.57 10.82
CA SER A 180 -25.85 28.79 11.60
C SER A 180 -27.04 29.59 11.12
N ASP A 181 -27.43 29.44 9.87
CA ASP A 181 -28.54 30.17 9.25
C ASP A 181 -29.85 29.36 9.28
N ASN A 182 -29.87 28.24 10.01
CA ASN A 182 -30.98 27.29 10.13
C ASN A 182 -31.35 26.59 8.80
N ASN A 183 -30.48 26.57 7.82
CA ASN A 183 -30.69 25.72 6.64
C ASN A 183 -30.52 24.26 7.01
N GLU A 184 -31.41 23.42 6.48
CA GLU A 184 -31.46 21.98 6.79
C GLU A 184 -30.76 21.18 5.68
N TYR A 185 -29.96 20.19 6.10
CA TYR A 185 -29.26 19.26 5.21
C TYR A 185 -29.60 17.84 5.61
N ASN A 186 -30.12 17.08 4.66
CA ASN A 186 -30.41 15.66 4.82
C ASN A 186 -29.15 14.85 4.56
N LEU A 187 -28.75 14.04 5.52
CA LEU A 187 -27.55 13.20 5.45
C LEU A 187 -27.93 11.74 5.27
N THR A 188 -27.25 11.07 4.36
CA THR A 188 -27.39 9.64 4.06
C THR A 188 -26.10 8.90 4.43
N MET A 189 -26.05 7.58 4.21
CA MET A 189 -24.84 6.80 4.43
C MET A 189 -23.84 6.91 3.26
N VAL A 190 -24.21 7.59 2.15
CA VAL A 190 -23.38 7.74 0.95
C VAL A 190 -22.87 9.16 0.87
N GLN A 191 -21.58 9.28 0.57
CA GLN A 191 -20.96 10.56 0.21
C GLN A 191 -20.03 10.38 -0.98
N LYS A 192 -19.67 11.47 -1.64
CA LYS A 192 -18.71 11.51 -2.73
C LYS A 192 -17.57 12.44 -2.41
N TRP A 193 -16.37 12.10 -2.86
CA TRP A 193 -15.19 12.93 -2.66
C TRP A 193 -14.27 12.90 -3.88
N PRO A 194 -13.72 14.05 -4.32
CA PRO A 194 -12.76 14.10 -5.42
C PRO A 194 -11.50 13.30 -5.14
N VAL A 195 -11.16 12.33 -5.99
CA VAL A 195 -10.05 11.40 -5.73
C VAL A 195 -8.67 12.07 -5.72
N LYS A 196 -8.49 13.17 -6.47
CA LYS A 196 -7.24 13.93 -6.49
C LYS A 196 -7.05 14.88 -5.31
N GLN A 197 -8.04 15.00 -4.43
CA GLN A 197 -7.96 15.82 -3.23
C GLN A 197 -7.82 14.94 -1.98
N ALA A 198 -6.88 15.31 -1.10
CA ALA A 198 -6.73 14.61 0.17
C ALA A 198 -7.90 14.92 1.12
N ILE A 199 -8.38 13.91 1.84
CA ILE A 199 -9.36 14.07 2.92
C ILE A 199 -8.61 14.57 4.17
N ARG A 200 -8.93 15.79 4.62
CA ARG A 200 -8.25 16.47 5.74
C ARG A 200 -9.21 16.75 6.92
N CYS A 201 -10.03 15.79 7.26
CA CYS A 201 -10.98 15.90 8.37
C CYS A 201 -10.38 15.36 9.67
N TYR A 202 -9.26 15.93 10.11
CA TYR A 202 -8.56 15.57 11.33
C TYR A 202 -7.96 16.81 12.00
N THR A 203 -7.69 16.72 13.31
CA THR A 203 -7.09 17.82 14.09
C THR A 203 -5.58 17.90 13.91
N GLU A 204 -4.92 16.75 13.86
CA GLU A 204 -3.48 16.66 13.87
C GLU A 204 -3.02 15.47 13.03
N LYS A 205 -1.85 15.62 12.40
CA LYS A 205 -1.13 14.55 11.72
C LYS A 205 0.23 14.39 12.38
N PRO A 206 0.31 13.64 13.49
CA PRO A 206 1.56 13.43 14.20
C PRO A 206 2.53 12.58 13.39
N ARG A 207 3.79 12.58 13.80
CA ARG A 207 4.77 11.65 13.26
C ARG A 207 4.37 10.22 13.61
N PRO A 208 4.63 9.25 12.71
CA PRO A 208 4.46 7.84 13.04
C PRO A 208 5.26 7.49 14.30
N SER A 209 4.59 6.87 15.26
CA SER A 209 5.15 6.49 16.56
C SER A 209 5.10 5.00 16.84
N ARG A 210 4.37 4.24 16.02
CA ARG A 210 4.18 2.79 16.16
C ARG A 210 4.66 2.08 14.92
N VAL A 211 5.01 0.82 15.07
CA VAL A 211 5.38 -0.05 13.95
C VAL A 211 4.17 -0.86 13.52
N MET A 212 4.00 -1.02 12.21
CA MET A 212 3.05 -1.96 11.64
C MET A 212 3.74 -3.32 11.49
N GLU A 213 3.26 -4.33 12.18
CA GLU A 213 3.74 -5.69 11.99
C GLU A 213 3.31 -6.21 10.62
N THR A 214 4.26 -6.70 9.85
CA THR A 214 4.01 -7.26 8.51
C THR A 214 4.09 -8.77 8.48
N GLY A 215 4.60 -9.40 9.54
CA GLY A 215 4.87 -10.83 9.59
C GLY A 215 6.11 -11.27 8.82
N VAL A 216 6.78 -10.35 8.13
CA VAL A 216 8.01 -10.59 7.37
C VAL A 216 9.22 -10.19 8.21
N ARG A 217 10.04 -11.17 8.60
CA ARG A 217 11.20 -10.95 9.50
C ARG A 217 12.18 -9.91 8.97
N ALA A 218 12.48 -9.93 7.68
CA ALA A 218 13.38 -8.95 7.05
C ALA A 218 12.88 -7.50 7.14
N ILE A 219 11.56 -7.31 7.22
CA ILE A 219 10.93 -6.00 7.40
C ILE A 219 10.84 -5.68 8.89
N ASP A 220 10.10 -6.47 9.64
CA ASP A 220 9.76 -6.17 11.04
C ASP A 220 10.99 -6.06 11.94
N THR A 221 11.99 -6.94 11.73
CA THR A 221 13.22 -6.95 12.54
C THR A 221 14.26 -5.94 12.05
N PHE A 222 14.51 -5.88 10.75
CA PHE A 222 15.63 -5.10 10.18
C PHE A 222 15.26 -3.69 9.71
N ASN A 223 14.10 -3.55 9.08
CA ASN A 223 13.67 -2.30 8.45
C ASN A 223 12.17 -2.07 8.66
N PRO A 224 11.74 -1.84 9.91
CA PRO A 224 10.32 -1.79 10.26
C PRO A 224 9.57 -0.69 9.51
N LEU A 225 8.37 -1.02 9.08
CA LEU A 225 7.40 -0.10 8.51
C LEU A 225 6.57 0.49 9.64
N ALA A 226 6.45 1.81 9.69
CA ALA A 226 5.63 2.46 10.71
C ALA A 226 4.15 2.43 10.34
N GLU A 227 3.28 2.35 11.33
CA GLU A 227 1.85 2.58 11.16
C GLU A 227 1.61 4.03 10.71
N GLY A 228 0.94 4.20 9.59
CA GLY A 228 0.82 5.50 8.93
C GLY A 228 2.09 5.95 8.21
N GLY A 229 3.03 5.05 7.99
CA GLY A 229 4.27 5.30 7.29
C GLY A 229 4.18 5.09 5.79
N THR A 230 5.29 5.35 5.12
CA THR A 230 5.45 5.19 3.68
C THR A 230 6.66 4.33 3.37
N GLY A 231 6.50 3.41 2.44
CA GLY A 231 7.57 2.56 1.97
C GLY A 231 7.41 2.21 0.50
N PHE A 232 8.47 1.71 -0.12
CA PHE A 232 8.37 1.16 -1.45
C PHE A 232 9.37 0.03 -1.69
N ILE A 233 9.02 -0.82 -2.63
CA ILE A 233 9.74 -2.04 -2.99
C ILE A 233 10.21 -1.89 -4.44
N PRO A 234 11.40 -1.35 -4.69
CA PRO A 234 11.98 -1.39 -6.02
C PRO A 234 12.64 -2.74 -6.27
N GLY A 235 12.51 -3.23 -7.48
CA GLY A 235 13.20 -4.45 -7.86
C GLY A 235 12.98 -4.83 -9.32
N PRO A 236 13.89 -5.61 -9.89
CA PRO A 236 13.75 -6.12 -11.24
C PRO A 236 12.55 -7.05 -11.38
N PHE A 237 12.19 -7.34 -12.62
CA PHE A 237 11.14 -8.31 -12.91
C PHE A 237 11.58 -9.72 -12.41
N GLY A 238 10.64 -10.43 -11.79
CA GLY A 238 10.92 -11.78 -11.27
C GLY A 238 11.62 -11.83 -9.90
N ALA A 239 11.93 -10.69 -9.27
CA ALA A 239 12.55 -10.65 -7.95
C ALA A 239 11.59 -10.92 -6.78
N GLY A 240 10.30 -11.22 -7.06
CA GLY A 240 9.30 -11.58 -6.04
C GLY A 240 8.57 -10.41 -5.41
N LYS A 241 8.43 -9.26 -6.11
CA LYS A 241 7.66 -8.09 -5.61
C LYS A 241 6.23 -8.45 -5.21
N THR A 242 5.50 -9.07 -6.11
CA THR A 242 4.10 -9.44 -5.90
C THR A 242 3.96 -10.47 -4.78
N VAL A 243 4.85 -11.47 -4.71
CA VAL A 243 4.85 -12.46 -3.62
C VAL A 243 5.07 -11.80 -2.26
N LEU A 244 5.99 -10.84 -2.18
CA LEU A 244 6.24 -10.08 -0.95
C LEU A 244 5.01 -9.25 -0.53
N GLN A 245 4.35 -8.59 -1.48
CA GLN A 245 3.12 -7.83 -1.19
C GLN A 245 1.99 -8.75 -0.71
N HIS A 246 1.82 -9.92 -1.32
CA HIS A 246 0.83 -10.90 -0.87
C HIS A 246 1.16 -11.42 0.53
N ALA A 247 2.42 -11.69 0.83
CA ALA A 247 2.85 -12.10 2.17
C ALA A 247 2.54 -11.03 3.22
N ILE A 248 2.81 -9.75 2.91
CA ILE A 248 2.50 -8.64 3.79
C ILE A 248 0.98 -8.51 3.98
N SER A 249 0.19 -8.60 2.90
CA SER A 249 -1.28 -8.46 3.00
C SER A 249 -1.94 -9.52 3.86
N LYS A 250 -1.41 -10.75 3.86
CA LYS A 250 -1.94 -11.84 4.71
C LYS A 250 -1.80 -11.55 6.20
N GLN A 251 -0.70 -10.91 6.61
CA GLN A 251 -0.27 -10.86 8.00
C GLN A 251 -0.18 -9.46 8.60
N ALA A 252 -0.25 -8.42 7.77
CA ALA A 252 -0.16 -7.04 8.23
C ALA A 252 -1.21 -6.72 9.29
N ASP A 253 -0.78 -6.04 10.35
CA ASP A 253 -1.68 -5.51 11.39
C ASP A 253 -2.45 -4.30 10.86
N ALA A 254 -3.39 -4.57 9.96
CA ALA A 254 -4.29 -3.60 9.35
C ALA A 254 -5.73 -4.08 9.43
N ASP A 255 -6.66 -3.13 9.64
CA ASP A 255 -8.09 -3.40 9.65
C ASP A 255 -8.65 -3.53 8.23
N VAL A 256 -8.14 -2.72 7.31
CA VAL A 256 -8.53 -2.69 5.90
C VAL A 256 -7.28 -2.69 5.03
N ILE A 257 -7.33 -3.49 3.98
CA ILE A 257 -6.27 -3.58 2.97
C ILE A 257 -6.84 -3.15 1.62
N ILE A 258 -6.13 -2.26 0.94
CA ILE A 258 -6.50 -1.82 -0.40
C ILE A 258 -5.33 -2.16 -1.33
N ILE A 259 -5.62 -3.00 -2.32
CA ILE A 259 -4.65 -3.40 -3.34
C ILE A 259 -4.99 -2.66 -4.63
N VAL A 260 -4.03 -1.91 -5.13
CA VAL A 260 -4.13 -1.20 -6.40
C VAL A 260 -3.20 -1.85 -7.41
N ALA A 261 -3.77 -2.64 -8.32
CA ALA A 261 -3.04 -3.17 -9.47
C ALA A 261 -3.05 -2.12 -10.59
N CYS A 262 -1.97 -1.36 -10.69
CA CYS A 262 -1.84 -0.23 -11.61
C CYS A 262 -1.04 -0.62 -12.84
N GLY A 263 -1.72 -0.93 -13.94
CA GLY A 263 -1.11 -1.26 -15.21
C GLY A 263 -0.43 -2.63 -15.25
N GLU A 264 -0.80 -3.52 -14.36
CA GLU A 264 -0.28 -4.89 -14.31
C GLU A 264 -0.84 -5.75 -15.45
N ARG A 265 -0.20 -6.89 -15.68
CA ARG A 265 -0.64 -7.82 -16.73
C ARG A 265 -1.93 -8.50 -16.29
N ALA A 266 -2.82 -8.75 -17.26
CA ALA A 266 -4.11 -9.37 -16.98
C ALA A 266 -4.01 -10.72 -16.25
N ASN A 267 -3.00 -11.55 -16.58
CA ASN A 267 -2.78 -12.84 -15.91
C ASN A 267 -2.35 -12.70 -14.45
N GLU A 268 -1.53 -11.72 -14.09
CA GLU A 268 -1.14 -11.45 -12.70
C GLU A 268 -2.35 -11.00 -11.86
N VAL A 269 -3.23 -10.21 -12.48
CA VAL A 269 -4.47 -9.78 -11.83
C VAL A 269 -5.47 -10.92 -11.65
N VAL A 270 -5.57 -11.82 -12.63
CA VAL A 270 -6.40 -13.03 -12.52
C VAL A 270 -5.93 -13.93 -11.37
N GLU A 271 -4.61 -14.06 -11.16
CA GLU A 271 -4.06 -14.79 -10.02
C GLU A 271 -4.52 -14.17 -8.70
N ILE A 272 -4.46 -12.83 -8.56
CA ILE A 272 -4.95 -12.14 -7.37
C ILE A 272 -6.43 -12.44 -7.13
N PHE A 273 -7.27 -12.36 -8.17
CA PHE A 273 -8.69 -12.64 -8.05
C PHE A 273 -9.01 -14.10 -7.72
N ALA A 274 -8.17 -15.03 -8.14
CA ALA A 274 -8.35 -16.45 -7.85
C ALA A 274 -7.86 -16.81 -6.43
N GLU A 275 -6.74 -16.24 -5.99
CA GLU A 275 -6.10 -16.62 -4.73
C GLU A 275 -6.69 -15.88 -3.51
N PHE A 276 -6.93 -14.57 -3.62
CA PHE A 276 -7.35 -13.76 -2.47
C PHE A 276 -8.63 -14.23 -1.78
N PRO A 277 -9.70 -14.67 -2.49
CA PRO A 277 -10.91 -15.18 -1.85
C PRO A 277 -10.70 -16.45 -1.03
N GLU A 278 -9.66 -17.23 -1.35
CA GLU A 278 -9.35 -18.50 -0.67
C GLU A 278 -8.40 -18.32 0.53
N LEU A 279 -7.71 -17.18 0.61
CA LEU A 279 -6.78 -16.89 1.69
C LEU A 279 -7.52 -16.57 2.99
N VAL A 280 -6.96 -17.10 4.08
CA VAL A 280 -7.47 -16.88 5.45
C VAL A 280 -6.48 -15.99 6.20
N ASP A 281 -6.99 -14.99 6.90
CA ASP A 281 -6.21 -14.16 7.83
C ASP A 281 -5.82 -15.03 9.04
N PRO A 282 -4.53 -15.30 9.25
CA PRO A 282 -4.09 -16.17 10.36
C PRO A 282 -4.38 -15.58 11.74
N ARG A 283 -4.62 -14.27 11.85
CA ARG A 283 -4.91 -13.60 13.12
C ARG A 283 -6.38 -13.72 13.53
N THR A 284 -7.29 -13.70 12.57
CA THR A 284 -8.73 -13.63 12.84
C THR A 284 -9.49 -14.89 12.45
N GLY A 285 -8.92 -15.73 11.58
CA GLY A 285 -9.57 -16.90 11.01
C GLY A 285 -10.63 -16.57 9.94
N HIS A 286 -10.85 -15.29 9.63
CA HIS A 286 -11.74 -14.83 8.57
C HIS A 286 -11.05 -14.86 7.20
N LYS A 287 -11.84 -14.86 6.13
CA LYS A 287 -11.30 -14.74 4.79
C LYS A 287 -10.63 -13.37 4.60
N LEU A 288 -9.45 -13.37 3.99
CA LEU A 288 -8.68 -12.14 3.77
C LEU A 288 -9.46 -11.11 2.93
N MET A 289 -10.25 -11.60 1.97
CA MET A 289 -11.08 -10.75 1.11
C MET A 289 -12.13 -9.93 1.89
N GLU A 290 -12.58 -10.40 3.06
CA GLU A 290 -13.55 -9.67 3.88
C GLU A 290 -13.04 -8.31 4.38
N ARG A 291 -11.72 -8.12 4.46
CA ARG A 291 -11.09 -6.84 4.81
C ARG A 291 -10.38 -6.16 3.66
N THR A 292 -10.54 -6.67 2.43
CA THR A 292 -9.78 -6.23 1.26
C THR A 292 -10.67 -5.58 0.22
N ILE A 293 -10.12 -4.53 -0.41
CA ILE A 293 -10.66 -3.89 -1.61
C ILE A 293 -9.60 -3.98 -2.68
N ILE A 294 -9.94 -4.45 -3.87
CA ILE A 294 -9.03 -4.55 -4.99
C ILE A 294 -9.44 -3.54 -6.07
N ILE A 295 -8.50 -2.70 -6.47
CA ILE A 295 -8.66 -1.78 -7.59
C ILE A 295 -7.74 -2.26 -8.70
N CYS A 296 -8.34 -2.67 -9.81
CA CYS A 296 -7.64 -3.29 -10.91
C CYS A 296 -7.69 -2.40 -12.15
N ASN A 297 -6.53 -1.96 -12.59
CA ASN A 297 -6.36 -1.36 -13.90
C ASN A 297 -5.25 -2.11 -14.64
N THR A 298 -5.62 -2.95 -15.60
CA THR A 298 -4.65 -3.73 -16.38
C THR A 298 -3.95 -2.87 -17.44
N SER A 299 -2.84 -3.38 -17.97
CA SER A 299 -2.07 -2.69 -19.01
C SER A 299 -2.84 -2.43 -20.30
N ASN A 300 -3.94 -3.14 -20.54
CA ASN A 300 -4.81 -2.98 -21.70
C ASN A 300 -5.87 -1.88 -21.54
N MET A 301 -6.07 -1.40 -20.31
CA MET A 301 -7.03 -0.33 -20.00
C MET A 301 -6.45 1.05 -20.34
N PRO A 302 -7.29 2.07 -20.50
CA PRO A 302 -6.85 3.41 -20.85
C PRO A 302 -5.88 4.04 -19.86
N VAL A 303 -4.96 4.84 -20.37
CA VAL A 303 -3.88 5.49 -19.57
C VAL A 303 -4.43 6.35 -18.47
N ALA A 304 -5.48 7.13 -18.72
CA ALA A 304 -6.07 8.02 -17.73
C ALA A 304 -6.74 7.28 -16.57
N ALA A 305 -7.39 6.14 -16.85
CA ALA A 305 -7.94 5.26 -15.81
C ALA A 305 -6.82 4.63 -14.95
N ARG A 306 -5.66 4.36 -15.56
CA ARG A 306 -4.46 3.91 -14.85
C ARG A 306 -3.93 4.98 -13.89
N GLU A 307 -3.86 6.21 -14.33
CA GLU A 307 -3.47 7.35 -13.48
C GLU A 307 -4.46 7.54 -12.32
N ALA A 308 -5.77 7.46 -12.58
CA ALA A 308 -6.80 7.63 -11.58
C ALA A 308 -6.83 6.51 -10.52
N SER A 309 -6.43 5.28 -10.86
CA SER A 309 -6.56 4.09 -9.99
C SER A 309 -5.87 4.25 -8.63
N VAL A 310 -4.67 4.82 -8.61
CA VAL A 310 -3.92 5.04 -7.36
C VAL A 310 -4.57 6.09 -6.47
N TYR A 311 -5.15 7.13 -7.06
CA TYR A 311 -5.89 8.16 -6.32
C TYR A 311 -7.20 7.63 -5.77
N THR A 312 -7.90 6.80 -6.50
CA THR A 312 -9.13 6.13 -6.04
C THR A 312 -8.84 5.25 -4.84
N GLY A 313 -7.79 4.43 -4.90
CA GLY A 313 -7.36 3.59 -3.78
C GLY A 313 -6.97 4.39 -2.54
N MET A 314 -6.21 5.46 -2.72
CA MET A 314 -5.82 6.32 -1.62
C MET A 314 -7.02 7.03 -0.98
N THR A 315 -7.96 7.51 -1.77
CA THR A 315 -9.18 8.17 -1.28
C THR A 315 -10.03 7.23 -0.44
N ILE A 316 -10.23 5.99 -0.88
CA ILE A 316 -10.93 4.98 -0.10
C ILE A 316 -10.16 4.68 1.19
N GLY A 317 -8.83 4.61 1.15
CA GLY A 317 -7.99 4.45 2.33
C GLY A 317 -8.17 5.59 3.34
N GLU A 318 -8.16 6.82 2.89
CA GLU A 318 -8.40 8.00 3.73
C GLU A 318 -9.82 8.02 4.32
N TYR A 319 -10.80 7.51 3.58
CA TYR A 319 -12.16 7.35 4.08
C TYR A 319 -12.22 6.40 5.29
N TYR A 320 -11.64 5.20 5.17
CA TYR A 320 -11.57 4.25 6.28
C TYR A 320 -10.69 4.75 7.43
N ARG A 321 -9.63 5.49 7.13
CA ARG A 321 -8.81 6.18 8.15
C ARG A 321 -9.64 7.13 9.01
N SER A 322 -10.56 7.85 8.39
CA SER A 322 -11.46 8.78 9.08
C SER A 322 -12.46 8.10 10.03
N MET A 323 -12.56 6.78 9.97
CA MET A 323 -13.31 5.94 10.92
C MET A 323 -12.47 5.46 12.12
N GLY A 324 -11.22 5.87 12.23
CA GLY A 324 -10.29 5.41 13.26
C GLY A 324 -9.68 4.05 12.99
N LEU A 325 -9.67 3.58 11.74
CA LEU A 325 -9.14 2.28 11.34
C LEU A 325 -7.69 2.39 10.85
N LYS A 326 -6.97 1.27 10.95
CA LYS A 326 -5.64 1.08 10.36
C LYS A 326 -5.81 0.57 8.95
N VAL A 327 -5.38 1.35 7.97
CA VAL A 327 -5.48 1.00 6.54
C VAL A 327 -4.09 0.79 5.95
N LEU A 328 -3.92 -0.29 5.20
CA LEU A 328 -2.74 -0.53 4.38
C LEU A 328 -3.14 -0.41 2.91
N VAL A 329 -2.54 0.53 2.21
CA VAL A 329 -2.70 0.70 0.75
C VAL A 329 -1.43 0.21 0.07
N MET A 330 -1.56 -0.76 -0.81
CA MET A 330 -0.47 -1.29 -1.62
C MET A 330 -0.73 -1.02 -3.09
N ALA A 331 0.26 -0.49 -3.80
CA ALA A 331 0.16 -0.23 -5.24
C ALA A 331 1.23 -0.98 -6.02
N ASP A 332 0.80 -1.80 -6.98
CA ASP A 332 1.68 -2.52 -7.91
C ASP A 332 1.29 -2.18 -9.36
N SER A 333 2.10 -1.46 -10.15
CA SER A 333 3.30 -0.78 -9.73
C SER A 333 3.17 0.72 -9.95
N THR A 334 3.76 1.52 -9.07
CA THR A 334 3.79 2.98 -9.22
C THR A 334 4.62 3.45 -10.40
N SER A 335 5.51 2.60 -10.95
CA SER A 335 6.18 2.85 -12.23
C SER A 335 5.20 3.00 -13.39
N ARG A 336 4.14 2.20 -13.41
CA ARG A 336 3.09 2.26 -14.44
C ARG A 336 2.24 3.52 -14.31
N TRP A 337 2.01 3.96 -13.08
CA TRP A 337 1.41 5.27 -12.81
C TRP A 337 2.29 6.41 -13.35
N ALA A 338 3.58 6.41 -13.05
CA ALA A 338 4.51 7.40 -13.58
C ALA A 338 4.61 7.37 -15.12
N GLN A 339 4.54 6.18 -15.74
CA GLN A 339 4.45 6.05 -17.20
C GLN A 339 3.16 6.69 -17.74
N ALA A 340 2.03 6.55 -17.06
CA ALA A 340 0.80 7.23 -17.46
C ALA A 340 0.97 8.74 -17.43
N LEU A 341 1.59 9.31 -16.40
CA LEU A 341 1.91 10.74 -16.31
C LEU A 341 2.82 11.17 -17.47
N ARG A 342 3.85 10.39 -17.81
CA ARG A 342 4.74 10.65 -18.94
C ARG A 342 3.98 10.64 -20.27
N GLU A 343 3.12 9.66 -20.51
CA GLU A 343 2.35 9.60 -21.75
C GLU A 343 1.38 10.78 -21.90
N MET A 344 0.76 11.23 -20.82
CA MET A 344 -0.13 12.39 -20.82
C MET A 344 0.64 13.68 -21.11
N SER A 345 1.74 13.95 -20.40
CA SER A 345 2.58 15.11 -20.57
C SER A 345 3.15 15.20 -22.00
N ASN A 346 3.63 14.09 -22.55
CA ASN A 346 4.15 14.03 -23.93
C ASN A 346 3.07 14.32 -24.98
N ARG A 347 1.82 13.88 -24.77
CA ARG A 347 0.70 14.19 -25.67
C ARG A 347 0.26 15.65 -25.60
N LEU A 348 0.49 16.31 -24.47
CA LEU A 348 0.25 17.74 -24.28
C LEU A 348 1.39 18.62 -24.80
N GLU A 349 2.45 17.98 -25.33
CA GLU A 349 3.66 18.68 -25.81
C GLU A 349 4.30 19.57 -24.72
N GLU A 350 4.22 19.13 -23.45
CA GLU A 350 4.88 19.80 -22.36
C GLU A 350 6.40 19.60 -22.44
N LEU A 351 7.16 20.56 -21.89
CA LEU A 351 8.61 20.45 -21.83
C LEU A 351 9.00 19.20 -21.00
N PRO A 352 9.72 18.24 -21.58
CA PRO A 352 10.07 17.01 -20.89
C PRO A 352 11.21 17.27 -19.88
N GLY A 353 11.13 16.58 -18.74
CA GLY A 353 12.22 16.40 -17.82
C GLY A 353 13.12 15.22 -18.18
N GLN A 354 13.84 14.68 -17.21
CA GLN A 354 14.72 13.54 -17.40
C GLN A 354 13.91 12.31 -17.88
N ASP A 355 14.45 11.57 -18.86
CA ASP A 355 13.82 10.39 -19.48
C ASP A 355 12.38 10.62 -19.99
N ALA A 356 12.13 11.86 -20.44
CA ALA A 356 10.82 12.30 -20.93
C ALA A 356 9.66 12.23 -19.90
N PHE A 357 9.95 12.16 -18.62
CA PHE A 357 8.96 12.34 -17.57
C PHE A 357 8.59 13.80 -17.39
N PRO A 358 7.42 14.12 -16.80
CA PRO A 358 7.06 15.48 -16.43
C PRO A 358 8.12 16.13 -15.53
N MET A 359 8.37 17.42 -15.69
CA MET A 359 9.35 18.14 -14.86
C MET A 359 8.98 18.15 -13.36
N ASP A 360 7.70 18.07 -13.05
CA ASP A 360 7.15 18.07 -11.70
C ASP A 360 6.93 16.66 -11.11
N LEU A 361 7.42 15.61 -11.76
CA LEU A 361 7.25 14.21 -11.33
C LEU A 361 7.56 14.03 -9.84
N SER A 362 8.66 14.59 -9.36
CA SER A 362 9.05 14.52 -7.93
C SER A 362 8.01 15.14 -7.00
N ALA A 363 7.43 16.27 -7.40
CA ALA A 363 6.38 16.94 -6.62
C ALA A 363 5.08 16.15 -6.61
N VAL A 364 4.69 15.58 -7.75
CA VAL A 364 3.48 14.75 -7.87
C VAL A 364 3.60 13.51 -6.98
N ILE A 365 4.73 12.81 -7.05
CA ILE A 365 4.99 11.63 -6.20
C ILE A 365 5.00 12.02 -4.71
N SER A 366 5.70 13.08 -4.33
CA SER A 366 5.74 13.55 -2.94
C SER A 366 4.37 13.94 -2.40
N ASN A 367 3.57 14.64 -3.19
CA ASN A 367 2.21 15.02 -2.81
C ASN A 367 1.31 13.81 -2.61
N PHE A 368 1.44 12.80 -3.47
CA PHE A 368 0.69 11.56 -3.33
C PHE A 368 1.09 10.79 -2.06
N TYR A 369 2.38 10.57 -1.84
CA TYR A 369 2.89 9.88 -0.64
C TYR A 369 2.55 10.62 0.65
N SER A 370 2.46 11.96 0.61
CA SER A 370 2.09 12.78 1.76
C SER A 370 0.65 12.58 2.24
N ARG A 371 -0.22 11.96 1.43
CA ARG A 371 -1.59 11.62 1.81
C ARG A 371 -1.62 10.48 2.84
N ALA A 372 -0.66 9.57 2.82
CA ALA A 372 -0.48 8.56 3.86
C ALA A 372 -0.10 9.23 5.18
N GLY A 373 -0.49 8.64 6.30
CA GLY A 373 -0.10 9.12 7.62
C GLY A 373 -1.00 8.63 8.74
N LEU A 374 -0.48 8.78 9.94
CA LEU A 374 -1.22 8.66 11.19
C LEU A 374 -1.94 9.99 11.45
N VAL A 375 -3.21 9.94 11.77
CA VAL A 375 -4.00 11.14 12.07
C VAL A 375 -4.73 11.01 13.40
N LYS A 376 -4.90 12.13 14.08
CA LYS A 376 -5.75 12.26 15.25
C LYS A 376 -7.05 12.94 14.81
N LEU A 377 -8.15 12.22 14.93
CA LEU A 377 -9.45 12.69 14.52
C LEU A 377 -10.01 13.72 15.52
N ASN A 378 -11.04 14.48 15.09
CA ASN A 378 -11.66 15.52 15.90
C ASN A 378 -12.25 14.99 17.23
N ASN A 379 -12.62 13.72 17.30
CA ASN A 379 -13.12 13.05 18.50
C ASN A 379 -12.00 12.41 19.38
N GLY A 380 -10.74 12.63 19.04
CA GLY A 380 -9.58 12.08 19.75
C GLY A 380 -9.18 10.66 19.36
N ALA A 381 -9.96 9.96 18.52
CA ALA A 381 -9.56 8.67 17.97
C ALA A 381 -8.39 8.82 16.98
N THR A 382 -7.63 7.75 16.79
CA THR A 382 -6.52 7.71 15.84
C THR A 382 -6.87 6.78 14.67
N GLY A 383 -6.52 7.19 13.47
CA GLY A 383 -6.60 6.36 12.27
C GLY A 383 -5.33 6.50 11.46
N SER A 384 -5.03 5.52 10.62
CA SER A 384 -3.80 5.54 9.83
C SER A 384 -4.01 5.02 8.41
N VAL A 385 -3.27 5.59 7.47
CA VAL A 385 -3.03 5.02 6.15
C VAL A 385 -1.54 4.79 6.02
N THR A 386 -1.16 3.53 5.90
CA THR A 386 0.20 3.11 5.56
C THR A 386 0.23 2.82 4.07
N PHE A 387 1.19 3.40 3.35
CA PHE A 387 1.32 3.20 1.91
C PHE A 387 2.59 2.44 1.57
N LEU A 388 2.46 1.40 0.77
CA LEU A 388 3.55 0.59 0.26
C LEU A 388 3.43 0.45 -1.26
N GLY A 389 4.28 1.16 -2.00
CA GLY A 389 4.34 1.09 -3.45
C GLY A 389 5.40 0.10 -3.93
N THR A 390 5.23 -0.41 -5.15
CA THR A 390 6.32 -1.09 -5.86
C THR A 390 6.83 -0.22 -7.00
N VAL A 391 8.10 -0.36 -7.30
CA VAL A 391 8.73 0.28 -8.46
C VAL A 391 9.44 -0.80 -9.26
N SER A 392 9.21 -0.81 -10.57
CA SER A 392 9.87 -1.73 -11.51
C SER A 392 10.83 -0.92 -12.40
N PRO A 393 12.06 -0.66 -11.92
CA PRO A 393 13.02 0.14 -12.67
C PRO A 393 13.44 -0.58 -13.95
N ALA A 394 13.49 0.14 -15.07
CA ALA A 394 13.93 -0.41 -16.33
C ALA A 394 15.38 -0.92 -16.23
N GLY A 395 15.61 -2.18 -16.61
CA GLY A 395 16.94 -2.80 -16.51
C GLY A 395 17.49 -2.92 -15.08
N GLY A 396 16.65 -2.81 -14.05
CA GLY A 396 17.08 -2.84 -12.64
C GLY A 396 17.83 -1.58 -12.17
N ASN A 397 17.78 -0.50 -12.94
CA ASN A 397 18.50 0.74 -12.62
C ASN A 397 17.78 1.54 -11.52
N LEU A 398 18.25 1.41 -10.29
CA LEU A 398 17.71 2.15 -9.13
C LEU A 398 17.96 3.67 -9.16
N LYS A 399 18.68 4.18 -10.16
CA LYS A 399 18.96 5.62 -10.35
C LYS A 399 18.01 6.28 -11.37
N GLU A 400 16.99 5.55 -11.85
CA GLU A 400 15.98 6.12 -12.73
C GLU A 400 15.14 7.21 -12.02
N PRO A 401 14.52 8.16 -12.75
CA PRO A 401 13.79 9.29 -12.16
C PRO A 401 12.67 8.91 -11.20
N VAL A 402 11.92 7.84 -11.50
CA VAL A 402 10.80 7.39 -10.66
C VAL A 402 11.31 6.86 -9.33
N THR A 403 12.33 5.99 -9.35
CA THR A 403 12.94 5.42 -8.14
C THR A 403 13.57 6.51 -7.28
N GLU A 404 14.32 7.43 -7.88
CA GLU A 404 14.96 8.54 -7.15
C GLU A 404 13.93 9.51 -6.54
N SER A 405 12.85 9.81 -7.27
CA SER A 405 11.76 10.65 -6.75
C SER A 405 11.02 9.95 -5.60
N THR A 406 10.78 8.64 -5.73
CA THR A 406 10.13 7.85 -4.69
C THR A 406 10.99 7.72 -3.43
N LYS A 407 12.31 7.56 -3.56
CA LYS A 407 13.25 7.58 -2.42
C LYS A 407 13.15 8.86 -1.58
N LYS A 408 12.92 10.00 -2.23
CA LYS A 408 12.75 11.28 -1.52
C LYS A 408 11.43 11.36 -0.76
N ALA A 409 10.39 10.73 -1.28
CA ALA A 409 9.04 10.76 -0.73
C ALA A 409 8.82 9.69 0.36
N ALA A 410 9.27 8.45 0.13
CA ALA A 410 9.10 7.33 1.04
C ALA A 410 10.17 7.30 2.14
N ARG A 411 9.81 6.75 3.30
CA ARG A 411 10.72 6.62 4.46
C ARG A 411 11.35 5.23 4.57
N CYS A 412 10.73 4.21 3.99
CA CYS A 412 11.27 2.85 3.91
C CYS A 412 11.61 2.49 2.47
N PHE A 413 12.72 1.80 2.33
CA PHE A 413 13.24 1.35 1.06
C PHE A 413 13.60 -0.14 1.18
N TYR A 414 12.89 -0.99 0.44
CA TYR A 414 13.08 -2.44 0.44
C TYR A 414 13.59 -2.88 -0.93
N ALA A 415 14.88 -2.69 -1.17
CA ALA A 415 15.50 -3.01 -2.45
C ALA A 415 15.53 -4.52 -2.69
N LEU A 416 14.85 -5.00 -3.73
CA LEU A 416 14.97 -6.38 -4.16
C LEU A 416 16.17 -6.55 -5.08
N SER A 417 17.04 -7.49 -4.71
CA SER A 417 18.28 -7.80 -5.41
C SER A 417 18.09 -8.98 -6.36
N GLN A 418 18.52 -8.83 -7.62
CA GLN A 418 18.50 -9.92 -8.59
C GLN A 418 19.44 -11.06 -8.14
N SER A 419 20.62 -10.74 -7.61
CA SER A 419 21.58 -11.75 -7.14
C SER A 419 21.03 -12.61 -6.00
N ARG A 420 20.22 -12.02 -5.10
CA ARG A 420 19.54 -12.78 -4.05
C ARG A 420 18.45 -13.68 -4.64
N ALA A 421 17.66 -13.18 -5.58
CA ALA A 421 16.64 -13.95 -6.28
C ALA A 421 17.25 -15.14 -7.07
N ASP A 422 18.34 -14.91 -7.80
CA ASP A 422 19.08 -15.93 -8.54
C ASP A 422 19.65 -17.02 -7.60
N SER A 423 20.07 -16.61 -6.38
CA SER A 423 20.52 -17.51 -5.32
C SER A 423 19.37 -18.12 -4.51
N LYS A 424 18.11 -17.90 -4.91
CA LYS A 424 16.90 -18.40 -4.23
C LYS A 424 16.77 -17.95 -2.77
N ARG A 425 17.28 -16.76 -2.43
CA ARG A 425 17.18 -16.16 -1.11
C ARG A 425 15.96 -15.23 -1.08
N TYR A 426 14.85 -15.73 -0.59
CA TYR A 426 13.58 -14.98 -0.52
C TYR A 426 13.15 -14.69 0.92
N PRO A 427 12.50 -13.53 1.17
CA PRO A 427 12.35 -12.41 0.25
C PRO A 427 13.70 -11.86 -0.19
N ALA A 428 13.81 -11.45 -1.47
CA ALA A 428 15.08 -11.03 -2.05
C ALA A 428 15.48 -9.59 -1.62
N ILE A 429 15.04 -9.15 -0.46
CA ILE A 429 15.36 -7.84 0.13
C ILE A 429 16.86 -7.78 0.43
N ASP A 430 17.57 -6.84 -0.18
CA ASP A 430 18.97 -6.59 0.13
C ASP A 430 19.10 -5.94 1.51
N PRO A 431 19.80 -6.57 2.47
CA PRO A 431 19.87 -6.05 3.84
C PRO A 431 20.75 -4.81 3.99
N LEU A 432 21.65 -4.56 3.04
CA LEU A 432 22.60 -3.43 3.10
C LEU A 432 22.08 -2.22 2.34
N ASP A 433 21.44 -2.44 1.19
CA ASP A 433 20.86 -1.36 0.40
C ASP A 433 19.51 -0.88 0.95
N SER A 434 18.79 -1.75 1.67
CA SER A 434 17.50 -1.44 2.26
C SER A 434 17.63 -0.68 3.58
N TYR A 435 16.67 0.19 3.85
CA TYR A 435 16.64 0.96 5.08
C TYR A 435 15.23 1.32 5.53
N SER A 436 15.10 1.66 6.82
CA SER A 436 13.92 2.31 7.39
C SER A 436 14.38 3.54 8.17
N LYS A 437 13.96 4.72 7.73
CA LYS A 437 14.23 5.98 8.45
C LYS A 437 13.43 6.08 9.75
N TYR A 438 12.45 5.22 9.96
CA TYR A 438 11.66 5.20 11.20
C TYR A 438 12.48 4.76 12.41
N LEU A 439 13.58 4.01 12.22
CA LEU A 439 14.51 3.66 13.30
C LEU A 439 15.22 4.89 13.90
N GLU A 440 15.26 6.01 13.17
CA GLU A 440 15.83 7.28 13.63
C GLU A 440 14.84 8.11 14.46
N TYR A 441 13.54 7.76 14.44
CA TYR A 441 12.51 8.51 15.16
C TYR A 441 12.50 8.16 16.64
N PRO A 442 12.64 9.15 17.55
CA PRO A 442 12.61 8.88 18.99
C PRO A 442 11.33 8.17 19.44
N GLU A 443 10.18 8.55 18.89
CA GLU A 443 8.88 7.98 19.22
C GLU A 443 8.79 6.50 18.84
N VAL A 444 9.35 6.12 17.68
CA VAL A 444 9.41 4.72 17.23
C VAL A 444 10.40 3.92 18.08
N ARG A 445 11.55 4.51 18.43
CA ARG A 445 12.53 3.87 19.30
C ARG A 445 11.92 3.56 20.67
N GLU A 446 11.22 4.52 21.28
CA GLU A 446 10.53 4.35 22.56
C GLU A 446 9.47 3.23 22.46
N TYR A 447 8.67 3.22 21.39
CA TYR A 447 7.69 2.16 21.14
C TYR A 447 8.34 0.77 21.05
N LEU A 448 9.44 0.64 20.30
CA LEU A 448 10.16 -0.63 20.15
C LEU A 448 10.79 -1.09 21.47
N ASP A 449 11.34 -0.15 22.26
CA ASP A 449 11.91 -0.44 23.59
C ASP A 449 10.85 -0.93 24.59
N GLU A 450 9.64 -0.41 24.52
CA GLU A 450 8.52 -0.82 25.38
C GLU A 450 7.86 -2.14 24.94
N HIS A 451 7.68 -2.33 23.61
CA HIS A 451 6.87 -3.42 23.08
C HIS A 451 7.69 -4.65 22.66
N ILE A 452 8.94 -4.46 22.30
CA ILE A 452 9.82 -5.57 21.93
C ILE A 452 10.84 -5.80 23.05
N GLU A 453 11.87 -4.95 23.13
CA GLU A 453 12.93 -5.08 24.12
C GLU A 453 13.72 -3.78 24.22
N LYS A 454 14.20 -3.46 25.43
CA LYS A 454 15.05 -2.31 25.67
C LYS A 454 16.32 -2.36 24.80
N ASN A 455 16.65 -1.24 24.18
CA ASN A 455 17.75 -1.08 23.22
C ASN A 455 17.61 -1.92 21.94
N TRP A 456 16.36 -2.20 21.53
CA TRP A 456 16.09 -3.01 20.33
C TRP A 456 16.72 -2.43 19.06
N VAL A 457 16.64 -1.10 18.88
CA VAL A 457 17.20 -0.44 17.69
C VAL A 457 18.72 -0.61 17.62
N ASP A 458 19.41 -0.60 18.76
CA ASP A 458 20.87 -0.83 18.80
C ASP A 458 21.21 -2.27 18.44
N ALA A 459 20.38 -3.24 18.86
CA ALA A 459 20.50 -4.63 18.42
C ALA A 459 20.28 -4.79 16.90
N VAL A 460 19.34 -4.04 16.31
CA VAL A 460 19.12 -4.03 14.85
C VAL A 460 20.37 -3.51 14.12
N TYR A 461 20.96 -2.42 14.56
CA TYR A 461 22.19 -1.88 13.98
C TYR A 461 23.38 -2.82 14.15
N GLU A 462 23.45 -3.55 15.27
CA GLU A 462 24.45 -4.61 15.46
C GLU A 462 24.32 -5.69 14.38
N GLY A 463 23.10 -6.19 14.13
CA GLY A 463 22.83 -7.15 13.08
C GLY A 463 23.21 -6.64 11.68
N LYS A 464 22.91 -5.38 11.36
CA LYS A 464 23.36 -4.74 10.11
C LYS A 464 24.88 -4.69 10.00
N THR A 465 25.57 -4.43 11.10
CA THR A 465 27.04 -4.44 11.16
C THR A 465 27.61 -5.84 10.92
N ILE A 466 26.97 -6.89 11.45
CA ILE A 466 27.35 -8.28 11.21
C ILE A 466 27.24 -8.62 9.72
N VAL A 467 26.14 -8.25 9.07
CA VAL A 467 25.95 -8.47 7.63
C VAL A 467 26.98 -7.71 6.81
N GLN A 468 27.29 -6.46 7.15
CA GLN A 468 28.31 -5.67 6.45
C GLN A 468 29.70 -6.31 6.57
N ARG A 469 30.11 -6.70 7.79
CA ARG A 469 31.40 -7.37 8.02
C ARG A 469 31.48 -8.73 7.33
N GLY A 470 30.38 -9.46 7.26
CA GLY A 470 30.29 -10.72 6.54
C GLY A 470 30.50 -10.55 5.04
N LYS A 471 29.93 -9.49 4.46
CA LYS A 471 30.17 -9.15 3.04
C LYS A 471 31.64 -8.82 2.79
N GLU A 472 32.24 -7.97 3.63
CA GLU A 472 33.66 -7.62 3.52
C GLU A 472 34.56 -8.85 3.66
N ALA A 473 34.25 -9.77 4.58
CA ALA A 473 34.96 -11.03 4.72
C ALA A 473 34.82 -11.92 3.49
N ASN A 474 33.61 -12.05 2.94
CA ASN A 474 33.36 -12.81 1.70
C ASN A 474 34.14 -12.25 0.51
N ASP A 475 34.23 -10.92 0.38
CA ASP A 475 34.99 -10.27 -0.68
C ASP A 475 36.50 -10.62 -0.57
N GLN A 476 37.05 -10.65 0.65
CA GLN A 476 38.45 -11.06 0.91
C GLN A 476 38.67 -12.54 0.59
N ILE A 477 37.76 -13.42 1.02
CA ILE A 477 37.82 -14.86 0.72
C ILE A 477 37.79 -15.10 -0.79
N ASN A 478 36.92 -14.39 -1.53
CA ASN A 478 36.83 -14.51 -2.99
C ASN A 478 38.10 -14.04 -3.72
N ILE A 479 38.85 -13.09 -3.17
CA ILE A 479 40.10 -12.58 -3.77
C ILE A 479 41.28 -13.48 -3.43
N LEU A 480 41.39 -13.92 -2.18
CA LEU A 480 42.59 -14.59 -1.66
C LEU A 480 42.48 -16.13 -1.61
N GLY A 481 41.26 -16.66 -1.74
CA GLY A 481 40.93 -18.07 -1.54
C GLY A 481 40.76 -18.45 -0.06
N ASP A 482 40.16 -19.61 0.19
CA ASP A 482 39.83 -20.09 1.52
C ASP A 482 41.05 -20.24 2.43
N ASP A 483 42.16 -20.79 1.89
CA ASP A 483 43.42 -20.96 2.61
C ASP A 483 44.23 -19.66 2.76
N GLY A 484 43.85 -18.61 2.03
CA GLY A 484 44.57 -17.34 1.97
C GLY A 484 44.19 -16.36 3.05
N VAL A 485 43.15 -16.65 3.83
CA VAL A 485 42.63 -15.76 4.88
C VAL A 485 42.57 -16.47 6.24
N PRO A 486 42.73 -15.74 7.36
CA PRO A 486 42.56 -16.30 8.71
C PRO A 486 41.15 -16.83 8.94
N VAL A 487 41.01 -17.83 9.83
CA VAL A 487 39.71 -18.45 10.22
C VAL A 487 38.68 -17.43 10.71
N GLU A 488 39.11 -16.33 11.32
CA GLU A 488 38.28 -15.23 11.76
C GLU A 488 37.45 -14.59 10.63
N TYR A 489 37.97 -14.57 9.38
CA TYR A 489 37.20 -14.07 8.22
C TYR A 489 36.10 -15.05 7.83
N HIS A 490 36.36 -16.34 7.91
CA HIS A 490 35.36 -17.38 7.71
C HIS A 490 34.29 -17.33 8.78
N GLU A 491 34.67 -17.12 10.03
CA GLU A 491 33.72 -16.95 11.13
C GLU A 491 32.80 -15.72 10.92
N ARG A 492 33.36 -14.57 10.51
CA ARG A 492 32.58 -13.36 10.18
C ARG A 492 31.61 -13.60 9.03
N PHE A 493 32.06 -14.28 7.99
CA PHE A 493 31.22 -14.66 6.85
C PHE A 493 30.07 -15.57 7.30
N TRP A 494 30.34 -16.62 8.03
CA TRP A 494 29.34 -17.59 8.46
C TRP A 494 28.36 -17.03 9.50
N LYS A 495 28.78 -16.11 10.36
CA LYS A 495 27.88 -15.37 11.26
C LYS A 495 26.86 -14.54 10.46
N SER A 496 27.32 -13.91 9.39
CA SER A 496 26.44 -13.19 8.45
C SER A 496 25.48 -14.16 7.72
N GLU A 497 26.00 -15.30 7.25
CA GLU A 497 25.18 -16.33 6.59
C GLU A 497 24.12 -16.93 7.54
N LEU A 498 24.47 -17.12 8.81
CA LEU A 498 23.52 -17.57 9.83
C LEU A 498 22.38 -16.55 9.99
N LEU A 499 22.71 -15.28 10.14
CA LEU A 499 21.72 -14.22 10.28
C LEU A 499 20.87 -14.10 9.01
N ASP A 500 21.47 -14.15 7.83
CA ASP A 500 20.73 -14.10 6.56
C ASP A 500 19.78 -15.28 6.42
N SER A 501 20.26 -16.50 6.65
CA SER A 501 19.48 -17.72 6.48
C SER A 501 18.31 -17.87 7.48
N VAL A 502 18.47 -17.35 8.69
CA VAL A 502 17.49 -17.55 9.76
C VAL A 502 16.49 -16.40 9.86
N ILE A 503 16.97 -15.16 9.71
CA ILE A 503 16.18 -13.96 9.92
C ILE A 503 15.72 -13.32 8.59
N LEU A 504 16.64 -13.15 7.65
CA LEU A 504 16.35 -12.41 6.42
C LEU A 504 15.66 -13.26 5.35
N GLN A 505 15.82 -14.58 5.39
CA GLN A 505 15.08 -15.50 4.52
C GLN A 505 13.84 -16.04 5.24
N GLN A 506 12.75 -16.16 4.50
CA GLN A 506 11.47 -16.64 5.00
C GLN A 506 10.67 -17.26 3.86
N ASP A 507 10.12 -18.44 4.08
CA ASP A 507 9.29 -19.12 3.10
C ASP A 507 7.85 -18.58 3.15
N ALA A 508 7.47 -17.79 2.14
CA ALA A 508 6.13 -17.23 2.04
C ALA A 508 5.03 -18.26 1.72
N PHE A 509 5.42 -19.46 1.30
CA PHE A 509 4.50 -20.55 0.91
C PHE A 509 4.32 -21.60 2.01
N ASP A 510 5.20 -21.64 2.99
CA ASP A 510 5.05 -22.50 4.16
C ASP A 510 4.08 -21.88 5.18
N SER A 511 3.11 -22.64 5.65
CA SER A 511 2.06 -22.14 6.56
C SER A 511 2.58 -21.70 7.93
N ILE A 512 3.71 -22.26 8.36
CA ILE A 512 4.31 -21.98 9.68
C ILE A 512 5.34 -20.86 9.57
N ASP A 513 6.30 -20.98 8.65
CA ASP A 513 7.37 -19.99 8.48
C ASP A 513 6.83 -18.64 7.99
N ALA A 514 5.83 -18.65 7.10
CA ALA A 514 5.19 -17.44 6.63
C ALA A 514 4.50 -16.64 7.75
N ASN A 515 4.06 -17.29 8.82
CA ASN A 515 3.39 -16.67 9.96
C ASN A 515 4.36 -16.50 11.15
N CYS A 516 5.12 -15.43 11.16
CA CYS A 516 6.12 -15.17 12.20
C CYS A 516 5.73 -13.96 13.06
N PRO A 517 5.05 -14.17 14.20
CA PRO A 517 4.68 -13.06 15.09
C PRO A 517 5.92 -12.43 15.73
N ILE A 518 5.80 -11.17 16.14
CA ILE A 518 6.93 -10.37 16.63
C ILE A 518 7.65 -11.00 17.83
N GLU A 519 6.93 -11.68 18.70
CA GLU A 519 7.53 -12.38 19.85
C GLU A 519 8.47 -13.50 19.40
N ARG A 520 8.09 -14.24 18.36
CA ARG A 520 8.93 -15.27 17.76
C ARG A 520 10.13 -14.64 17.06
N GLN A 521 9.93 -13.57 16.31
CA GLN A 521 11.01 -12.83 15.67
C GLN A 521 12.05 -12.35 16.68
N LYS A 522 11.59 -11.74 17.78
CA LYS A 522 12.44 -11.29 18.88
C LYS A 522 13.31 -12.43 19.43
N MET A 523 12.68 -13.55 19.78
CA MET A 523 13.42 -14.68 20.37
C MET A 523 14.46 -15.23 19.38
N MET A 524 14.07 -15.45 18.14
CA MET A 524 14.97 -15.96 17.09
C MET A 524 16.14 -15.01 16.84
N TYR A 525 15.86 -13.71 16.77
CA TYR A 525 16.88 -12.70 16.55
C TYR A 525 17.88 -12.61 17.72
N ASN A 526 17.39 -12.65 18.95
CA ASN A 526 18.26 -12.66 20.13
C ASN A 526 19.13 -13.91 20.22
N MET A 527 18.60 -15.09 19.83
CA MET A 527 19.42 -16.31 19.74
C MET A 527 20.53 -16.17 18.70
N VAL A 528 20.22 -15.67 17.51
CA VAL A 528 21.21 -15.46 16.45
C VAL A 528 22.27 -14.43 16.86
N LEU A 529 21.86 -13.29 17.44
CA LEU A 529 22.81 -12.29 17.94
C LEU A 529 23.70 -12.83 19.06
N GLY A 530 23.13 -13.60 19.99
CA GLY A 530 23.90 -14.26 21.04
C GLY A 530 25.01 -15.15 20.47
N ILE A 531 24.67 -15.95 19.46
CA ILE A 531 25.65 -16.78 18.73
C ILE A 531 26.71 -15.92 18.03
N CYS A 532 26.30 -14.83 17.39
CA CYS A 532 27.22 -13.94 16.67
C CYS A 532 28.17 -13.16 17.60
N ARG A 533 27.80 -12.92 18.83
CA ARG A 533 28.63 -12.23 19.83
C ARG A 533 29.72 -13.10 20.42
N ASN A 534 29.54 -14.40 20.39
CA ASN A 534 30.51 -15.36 20.94
C ASN A 534 31.69 -15.58 20.00
N SER A 535 32.83 -15.99 20.56
CA SER A 535 33.98 -16.53 19.85
C SER A 535 34.00 -18.05 20.02
N TYR A 536 34.49 -18.73 19.00
CA TYR A 536 34.46 -20.19 18.94
C TYR A 536 35.85 -20.77 18.72
N ASP A 537 36.13 -21.91 19.34
CA ASP A 537 37.35 -22.67 19.15
C ASP A 537 37.21 -23.55 17.90
N LEU A 538 37.66 -23.00 16.77
CA LEU A 538 37.53 -23.62 15.45
C LEU A 538 38.94 -23.70 14.81
N ALA A 539 39.38 -24.91 14.49
CA ALA A 539 40.73 -25.17 14.05
C ALA A 539 41.03 -24.60 12.65
N ASP A 540 40.06 -24.67 11.75
CA ASP A 540 40.22 -24.29 10.34
C ASP A 540 38.87 -23.86 9.71
N PHE A 541 38.91 -23.48 8.44
CA PHE A 541 37.75 -23.03 7.71
C PHE A 541 36.73 -24.16 7.43
N GLU A 542 37.17 -25.42 7.33
CA GLU A 542 36.28 -26.57 7.11
C GLU A 542 35.44 -26.84 8.37
N GLU A 543 36.07 -26.83 9.54
CA GLU A 543 35.37 -26.97 10.82
C GLU A 543 34.41 -25.80 11.06
N CYS A 544 34.83 -24.57 10.76
CA CYS A 544 34.00 -23.38 10.80
C CYS A 544 32.75 -23.53 9.91
N SER A 545 32.94 -23.90 8.66
CA SER A 545 31.88 -24.14 7.70
C SER A 545 30.88 -25.22 8.19
N LYS A 546 31.38 -26.34 8.69
CA LYS A 546 30.58 -27.46 9.18
C LYS A 546 29.71 -27.03 10.38
N PHE A 547 30.31 -26.35 11.34
CA PHE A 547 29.63 -25.87 12.55
C PHE A 547 28.46 -24.93 12.20
N PHE A 548 28.69 -23.91 11.41
CA PHE A 548 27.65 -22.96 11.05
C PHE A 548 26.60 -23.54 10.09
N LYS A 549 26.95 -24.45 9.19
CA LYS A 549 25.97 -25.17 8.37
C LYS A 549 25.02 -26.01 9.19
N GLU A 550 25.52 -26.67 10.24
CA GLU A 550 24.69 -27.43 11.17
C GLU A 550 23.76 -26.53 11.97
N LEU A 551 24.25 -25.39 12.46
CA LEU A 551 23.41 -24.37 13.10
C LEU A 551 22.31 -23.87 12.18
N ILE A 552 22.64 -23.49 10.94
CA ILE A 552 21.68 -23.03 9.93
C ILE A 552 20.62 -24.10 9.67
N TYR A 553 21.01 -25.37 9.58
CA TYR A 553 20.08 -26.48 9.40
C TYR A 553 19.12 -26.59 10.57
N LEU A 554 19.60 -26.57 11.81
CA LEU A 554 18.77 -26.68 12.99
C LEU A 554 17.79 -25.48 13.13
N PHE A 555 18.25 -24.28 12.86
CA PHE A 555 17.39 -23.09 12.85
C PHE A 555 16.33 -23.15 11.76
N ARG A 556 16.65 -23.66 10.56
CA ARG A 556 15.66 -23.85 9.50
C ARG A 556 14.58 -24.87 9.92
N GLN A 557 14.96 -25.98 10.55
CA GLN A 557 14.00 -26.92 11.09
C GLN A 557 13.12 -26.27 12.17
N MET A 558 13.70 -25.43 13.01
CA MET A 558 12.98 -24.65 14.01
C MET A 558 12.01 -23.64 13.37
N ASN A 559 12.38 -23.00 12.25
CA ASN A 559 11.50 -22.10 11.50
C ASN A 559 10.25 -22.80 10.94
N TYR A 560 10.38 -24.05 10.51
CA TYR A 560 9.26 -24.89 10.03
C TYR A 560 8.48 -25.60 11.14
N SER A 561 8.83 -25.40 12.41
CA SER A 561 8.14 -25.97 13.55
C SER A 561 7.16 -24.96 14.14
N GLU A 562 5.99 -25.43 14.61
CA GLU A 562 5.00 -24.56 15.26
C GLU A 562 5.59 -23.84 16.48
N TRP A 563 5.28 -22.57 16.60
CA TRP A 563 5.73 -21.72 17.72
C TRP A 563 5.31 -22.28 19.08
N LYS A 564 6.28 -22.45 19.99
CA LYS A 564 6.08 -23.03 21.34
C LYS A 564 5.66 -24.51 21.35
N SER A 565 5.90 -25.25 20.27
CA SER A 565 5.72 -26.70 20.26
C SER A 565 6.91 -27.44 20.88
N GLU A 566 6.72 -28.70 21.29
CA GLU A 566 7.80 -29.56 21.78
C GLU A 566 8.91 -29.73 20.73
N GLN A 567 8.54 -29.77 19.47
CA GLN A 567 9.50 -29.87 18.36
C GLN A 567 10.36 -28.60 18.26
N PHE A 568 9.74 -27.44 18.38
CA PHE A 568 10.42 -26.15 18.39
C PHE A 568 11.43 -26.06 19.55
N ASP A 569 10.99 -26.40 20.77
CA ASP A 569 11.85 -26.39 21.96
C ASP A 569 12.96 -27.46 21.88
N GLY A 570 12.70 -28.58 21.23
CA GLY A 570 13.69 -29.61 20.96
C GLY A 570 14.82 -29.14 20.03
N PHE A 571 14.50 -28.38 18.97
CA PHE A 571 15.53 -27.76 18.12
C PHE A 571 16.29 -26.65 18.84
N LYS A 572 15.61 -25.83 19.64
CA LYS A 572 16.24 -24.82 20.46
C LYS A 572 17.30 -25.43 21.37
N LEU A 573 16.97 -26.49 22.08
CA LEU A 573 17.92 -27.19 22.97
C LEU A 573 19.13 -27.77 22.20
N LYS A 574 18.90 -28.34 21.01
CA LYS A 574 20.00 -28.83 20.17
C LYS A 574 20.95 -27.72 19.73
N ILE A 575 20.40 -26.56 19.37
CA ILE A 575 21.22 -25.37 19.01
C ILE A 575 22.05 -24.91 20.22
N GLU A 576 21.42 -24.77 21.39
CA GLU A 576 22.12 -24.37 22.60
C GLU A 576 23.25 -25.33 22.98
N ASN A 577 23.04 -26.64 22.90
CA ASN A 577 24.06 -27.66 23.14
C ASN A 577 25.22 -27.56 22.14
N LEU A 578 24.92 -27.46 20.84
CA LEU A 578 25.94 -27.33 19.80
C LEU A 578 26.80 -26.07 19.98
N VAL A 579 26.18 -24.94 20.33
CA VAL A 579 26.89 -23.70 20.62
C VAL A 579 27.80 -23.86 21.83
N ASN A 580 27.30 -24.44 22.93
CA ASN A 580 28.07 -24.61 24.16
C ASN A 580 29.28 -25.55 23.99
N GLU A 581 29.20 -26.53 23.10
CA GLU A 581 30.32 -27.45 22.81
C GLU A 581 31.50 -26.77 22.14
N LYS A 582 31.28 -25.66 21.43
CA LYS A 582 32.28 -24.96 20.61
C LYS A 582 32.67 -23.59 21.15
N LEU A 583 32.11 -23.15 22.27
CA LEU A 583 32.50 -21.89 22.89
C LEU A 583 33.98 -21.91 23.30
N GLU A 584 34.67 -20.82 22.97
CA GLU A 584 36.01 -20.54 23.46
C GLU A 584 35.95 -20.41 24.99
N LYS A 585 36.82 -21.13 25.71
CA LYS A 585 36.81 -21.19 27.19
C LYS A 585 37.55 -20.02 27.81
#